data_e54783b2fd3013a6292b7869a98fe247
#
_entry.id   e54783b2fd3013a6292b7869a98fe247
#
_cell.length_a   1.000
_cell.length_b   1.000
_cell.length_c   1.000
_cell.angle_alpha   90.00
_cell.angle_beta   90.00
_cell.angle_gamma   90.00
#
_symmetry.space_group_name_H-M   'P 1'
#
loop_
_entity.id
_entity.type
_entity.pdbx_description
1 polymer ?
#
loop_
_entity_poly.entity_id
_entity_poly.type
_entity_poly.pdbx_seq_one_letter_code
_entity_poly.pdbx_strand_id
1 'polypeptide(L)'
;MRPNKVKELWRQGKPVVTGWCSTPDPFTAEVMTRGGFDALILDMQHGMGIGPDRAATWLQVVGQNADITPIVRVPWNEPSFIQWVLDAGAMGVIIPMVNNLEDARKAIGACRYPPVGYRSNGANRARYVNGADYFDHANDEVICLAMMETVEGIESIEEIAKLPGLDGYYIGPTDLAVSMGLKPAFDVKDPRHAAAVQKVVDVAKAHGQYAGIHVGTVEEGIRRWKQGFTLMPICNDIWLLAAGISRNISEFREGLGS
;
A
#
# COMPACT_ATOMS: atom_id res chain seq x y z
N MET A 1 -11.63 -7.20 17.91
CA MET A 1 -11.24 -6.44 16.71
C MET A 1 -11.47 -7.31 15.48
N ARG A 2 -11.96 -6.78 14.35
CA ARG A 2 -12.05 -7.57 13.11
C ARG A 2 -10.64 -7.94 12.63
N PRO A 3 -10.45 -9.17 12.11
CA PRO A 3 -9.17 -9.59 11.55
C PRO A 3 -8.80 -8.77 10.30
N ASN A 4 -7.51 -8.62 10.06
CA ASN A 4 -7.01 -8.00 8.84
C ASN A 4 -6.94 -9.03 7.72
N LYS A 5 -7.78 -8.88 6.70
CA LYS A 5 -7.90 -9.81 5.57
C LYS A 5 -6.56 -10.05 4.85
N VAL A 6 -5.76 -9.00 4.67
CA VAL A 6 -4.44 -9.11 4.05
C VAL A 6 -3.51 -9.98 4.89
N LYS A 7 -3.47 -9.78 6.22
CA LYS A 7 -2.64 -10.61 7.11
C LYS A 7 -3.12 -12.08 7.13
N GLU A 8 -4.42 -12.31 7.04
CA GLU A 8 -4.96 -13.68 6.92
C GLU A 8 -4.49 -14.37 5.64
N LEU A 9 -4.56 -13.68 4.50
CA LEU A 9 -4.08 -14.22 3.22
C LEU A 9 -2.57 -14.45 3.23
N TRP A 10 -1.80 -13.55 3.80
CA TRP A 10 -0.36 -13.69 3.94
C TRP A 10 0.02 -14.91 4.79
N ARG A 11 -0.64 -15.12 5.94
CA ARG A 11 -0.43 -16.34 6.78
C ARG A 11 -0.78 -17.63 6.04
N GLN A 12 -1.69 -17.58 5.06
CA GLN A 12 -2.08 -18.71 4.20
C GLN A 12 -1.18 -18.86 2.97
N GLY A 13 -0.18 -18.00 2.76
CA GLY A 13 0.67 -17.98 1.57
C GLY A 13 -0.08 -17.66 0.29
N LYS A 14 -1.15 -16.84 0.38
CA LYS A 14 -1.98 -16.44 -0.76
C LYS A 14 -1.66 -15.03 -1.23
N PRO A 15 -1.82 -14.73 -2.54
CA PRO A 15 -1.72 -13.37 -3.05
C PRO A 15 -2.87 -12.52 -2.52
N VAL A 16 -2.61 -11.20 -2.43
CA VAL A 16 -3.61 -10.19 -2.11
C VAL A 16 -4.03 -9.48 -3.39
N VAL A 17 -5.28 -9.61 -3.77
CA VAL A 17 -5.85 -8.88 -4.91
C VAL A 17 -6.16 -7.45 -4.48
N THR A 18 -5.39 -6.49 -5.01
CA THR A 18 -5.41 -5.12 -4.53
C THR A 18 -5.82 -4.13 -5.63
N GLY A 19 -6.63 -3.14 -5.26
CA GLY A 19 -6.95 -1.97 -6.09
C GLY A 19 -6.25 -0.72 -5.56
N TRP A 20 -5.89 0.20 -6.46
CA TRP A 20 -5.27 1.49 -6.15
C TRP A 20 -6.26 2.61 -6.46
N CYS A 21 -6.50 3.50 -5.50
CA CYS A 21 -7.44 4.61 -5.61
C CYS A 21 -6.66 5.93 -5.60
N SER A 22 -6.64 6.60 -6.74
CA SER A 22 -6.02 7.92 -6.94
C SER A 22 -7.02 9.06 -6.77
N THR A 23 -8.32 8.74 -6.60
CA THR A 23 -9.37 9.72 -6.32
C THR A 23 -9.99 9.48 -4.94
N PRO A 24 -10.34 10.56 -4.22
CA PRO A 24 -10.99 10.46 -2.92
C PRO A 24 -12.53 10.42 -3.04
N ASP A 25 -13.06 10.24 -4.25
CA ASP A 25 -14.49 10.30 -4.47
C ASP A 25 -15.21 9.11 -3.81
N PRO A 26 -16.21 9.34 -2.96
CA PRO A 26 -16.88 8.27 -2.22
C PRO A 26 -17.67 7.31 -3.11
N PHE A 27 -18.23 7.78 -4.24
CA PHE A 27 -18.95 6.90 -5.15
C PHE A 27 -17.99 6.00 -5.95
N THR A 28 -16.85 6.55 -6.40
CA THR A 28 -15.78 5.74 -7.00
C THR A 28 -15.28 4.68 -6.00
N ALA A 29 -15.08 5.06 -4.74
CA ALA A 29 -14.71 4.11 -3.69
C ALA A 29 -15.75 3.00 -3.52
N GLU A 30 -17.05 3.33 -3.52
CA GLU A 30 -18.14 2.36 -3.43
C GLU A 30 -18.11 1.38 -4.61
N VAL A 31 -17.92 1.87 -5.84
CA VAL A 31 -17.78 1.02 -7.04
C VAL A 31 -16.60 0.07 -6.89
N MET A 32 -15.44 0.58 -6.44
CA MET A 32 -14.26 -0.25 -6.22
C MET A 32 -14.49 -1.34 -5.16
N THR A 33 -15.26 -1.07 -4.10
CA THR A 33 -15.55 -2.09 -3.08
C THR A 33 -16.35 -3.29 -3.59
N ARG A 34 -16.99 -3.18 -4.75
CA ARG A 34 -17.76 -4.26 -5.38
C ARG A 34 -16.95 -5.07 -6.39
N GLY A 35 -15.68 -4.70 -6.62
CA GLY A 35 -14.79 -5.34 -7.59
C GLY A 35 -14.18 -6.67 -7.14
N GLY A 36 -14.40 -7.12 -5.89
CA GLY A 36 -13.83 -8.37 -5.38
C GLY A 36 -12.38 -8.27 -4.90
N PHE A 37 -11.95 -7.08 -4.50
CA PHE A 37 -10.62 -6.85 -3.93
C PHE A 37 -10.52 -7.33 -2.48
N ASP A 38 -9.34 -7.85 -2.09
CA ASP A 38 -8.99 -8.13 -0.70
C ASP A 38 -8.50 -6.87 0.04
N ALA A 39 -7.94 -5.92 -0.69
CA ALA A 39 -7.53 -4.63 -0.16
C ALA A 39 -7.73 -3.51 -1.18
N LEU A 40 -8.03 -2.31 -0.69
CA LEU A 40 -8.00 -1.07 -1.46
C LEU A 40 -6.99 -0.11 -0.83
N ILE A 41 -6.16 0.50 -1.68
CA ILE A 41 -5.12 1.44 -1.27
C ILE A 41 -5.52 2.84 -1.72
N LEU A 42 -5.71 3.76 -0.77
CA LEU A 42 -5.86 5.20 -1.05
C LEU A 42 -4.50 5.85 -1.15
N ASP A 43 -4.28 6.60 -2.21
CA ASP A 43 -3.02 7.29 -2.45
C ASP A 43 -3.08 8.76 -2.04
N MET A 44 -2.60 9.09 -0.83
CA MET A 44 -2.51 10.49 -0.38
C MET A 44 -1.23 11.20 -0.85
N GLN A 45 -0.26 10.48 -1.42
CA GLN A 45 1.00 11.08 -1.88
C GLN A 45 0.85 11.70 -3.27
N HIS A 46 0.31 10.95 -4.23
CA HIS A 46 0.18 11.38 -5.62
C HIS A 46 -1.27 11.42 -6.12
N GLY A 47 -2.21 11.03 -5.29
CA GLY A 47 -3.63 11.15 -5.58
C GLY A 47 -4.12 12.59 -5.61
N MET A 48 -5.19 12.87 -6.36
CA MET A 48 -5.66 14.23 -6.62
C MET A 48 -6.46 14.79 -5.46
N GLY A 49 -5.88 15.78 -4.75
CA GLY A 49 -6.57 16.55 -3.72
C GLY A 49 -6.98 15.71 -2.50
N ILE A 50 -6.19 14.72 -2.12
CA ILE A 50 -6.50 13.83 -1.01
C ILE A 50 -5.88 14.36 0.28
N GLY A 51 -6.59 15.26 0.93
CA GLY A 51 -6.30 15.68 2.30
C GLY A 51 -6.97 14.77 3.35
N PRO A 52 -6.76 15.06 4.64
CA PRO A 52 -7.30 14.28 5.76
C PRO A 52 -8.80 14.08 5.74
N ASP A 53 -9.58 15.10 5.45
CA ASP A 53 -11.04 15.09 5.39
C ASP A 53 -11.57 14.13 4.31
N ARG A 54 -10.95 14.16 3.13
CA ARG A 54 -11.31 13.28 2.02
C ARG A 54 -10.88 11.83 2.27
N ALA A 55 -9.70 11.63 2.85
CA ALA A 55 -9.26 10.30 3.27
C ALA A 55 -10.21 9.70 4.32
N ALA A 56 -10.70 10.51 5.27
CA ALA A 56 -11.71 10.06 6.25
C ALA A 56 -13.00 9.61 5.56
N THR A 57 -13.51 10.38 4.60
CA THR A 57 -14.71 10.03 3.83
C THR A 57 -14.52 8.74 3.05
N TRP A 58 -13.39 8.60 2.35
CA TRP A 58 -13.06 7.37 1.64
C TRP A 58 -12.98 6.16 2.58
N LEU A 59 -12.33 6.31 3.73
CA LEU A 59 -12.23 5.27 4.76
C LEU A 59 -13.61 4.91 5.36
N GLN A 60 -14.56 5.88 5.39
CA GLN A 60 -15.92 5.58 5.81
C GLN A 60 -16.63 4.65 4.84
N VAL A 61 -16.45 4.84 3.54
CA VAL A 61 -17.05 4.00 2.51
C VAL A 61 -16.40 2.61 2.50
N VAL A 62 -15.08 2.54 2.33
CA VAL A 62 -14.36 1.27 2.21
C VAL A 62 -14.43 0.46 3.49
N GLY A 63 -14.36 1.11 4.64
CA GLY A 63 -14.42 0.46 5.95
C GLY A 63 -15.76 -0.23 6.28
N GLN A 64 -16.84 0.01 5.52
CA GLN A 64 -18.11 -0.71 5.67
C GLN A 64 -18.03 -2.14 5.15
N ASN A 65 -17.12 -2.43 4.23
CA ASN A 65 -16.92 -3.79 3.74
C ASN A 65 -15.87 -4.51 4.61
N ALA A 66 -16.31 -5.48 5.39
CA ALA A 66 -15.44 -6.23 6.29
C ALA A 66 -14.46 -7.15 5.55
N ASP A 67 -14.74 -7.50 4.30
CA ASP A 67 -13.89 -8.36 3.48
C ASP A 67 -12.75 -7.61 2.78
N ILE A 68 -12.71 -6.27 2.89
CA ILE A 68 -11.69 -5.43 2.29
C ILE A 68 -10.84 -4.78 3.38
N THR A 69 -9.53 -4.90 3.28
CA THR A 69 -8.58 -4.16 4.12
C THR A 69 -8.34 -2.75 3.54
N PRO A 70 -8.76 -1.67 4.22
CA PRO A 70 -8.43 -0.31 3.80
C PRO A 70 -6.98 0.01 4.15
N ILE A 71 -6.16 0.29 3.14
CA ILE A 71 -4.75 0.70 3.28
C ILE A 71 -4.62 2.13 2.77
N VAL A 72 -3.72 2.91 3.36
CA VAL A 72 -3.44 4.27 2.91
C VAL A 72 -1.94 4.42 2.64
N ARG A 73 -1.56 4.87 1.44
CA ARG A 73 -0.23 5.43 1.23
C ARG A 73 -0.27 6.87 1.72
N VAL A 74 0.44 7.14 2.83
CA VAL A 74 0.50 8.48 3.41
C VAL A 74 1.34 9.43 2.54
N PRO A 75 1.15 10.78 2.66
CA PRO A 75 1.86 11.74 1.81
C PRO A 75 3.38 11.70 2.00
N TRP A 76 3.81 11.45 3.23
CA TRP A 76 5.21 11.42 3.63
C TRP A 76 5.40 10.60 4.90
N ASN A 77 6.64 10.27 5.25
CA ASN A 77 7.01 9.66 6.52
C ASN A 77 6.87 10.68 7.66
N GLU A 78 5.65 11.04 8.00
CA GLU A 78 5.32 12.00 9.02
C GLU A 78 4.33 11.39 10.03
N PRO A 79 4.69 11.29 11.33
CA PRO A 79 3.89 10.61 12.35
C PRO A 79 2.45 11.10 12.45
N SER A 80 2.21 12.39 12.26
CA SER A 80 0.87 12.98 12.32
C SER A 80 -0.07 12.40 11.27
N PHE A 81 0.38 12.24 10.02
CA PHE A 81 -0.41 11.62 8.95
C PHE A 81 -0.64 10.14 9.21
N ILE A 82 0.41 9.42 9.65
CA ILE A 82 0.33 7.98 9.91
C ILE A 82 -0.70 7.70 11.02
N GLN A 83 -0.57 8.37 12.16
CA GLN A 83 -1.48 8.18 13.29
C GLN A 83 -2.90 8.59 12.92
N TRP A 84 -3.05 9.69 12.19
CA TRP A 84 -4.34 10.22 11.82
C TRP A 84 -5.14 9.27 10.92
N VAL A 85 -4.53 8.70 9.85
CA VAL A 85 -5.24 7.76 8.98
C VAL A 85 -5.59 6.45 9.70
N LEU A 86 -4.73 6.00 10.61
CA LEU A 86 -5.01 4.84 11.45
C LEU A 86 -6.18 5.10 12.42
N ASP A 87 -6.26 6.29 13.01
CA ASP A 87 -7.39 6.69 13.87
C ASP A 87 -8.67 6.86 13.07
N ALA A 88 -8.57 7.28 11.80
CA ALA A 88 -9.66 7.31 10.85
C ALA A 88 -10.12 5.92 10.37
N GLY A 89 -9.44 4.84 10.75
CA GLY A 89 -9.86 3.45 10.52
C GLY A 89 -9.13 2.70 9.41
N ALA A 90 -8.01 3.24 8.90
CA ALA A 90 -7.13 2.45 8.06
C ALA A 90 -6.62 1.22 8.83
N MET A 91 -6.53 0.08 8.14
CA MET A 91 -5.99 -1.17 8.67
C MET A 91 -4.57 -1.45 8.16
N GLY A 92 -4.01 -0.51 7.40
CA GLY A 92 -2.63 -0.56 6.95
C GLY A 92 -2.17 0.78 6.40
N VAL A 93 -0.86 0.99 6.45
CA VAL A 93 -0.20 2.16 5.86
C VAL A 93 1.00 1.74 5.02
N ILE A 94 1.19 2.44 3.90
CA ILE A 94 2.40 2.42 3.09
C ILE A 94 3.08 3.77 3.31
N ILE A 95 4.31 3.74 3.81
CA ILE A 95 5.03 4.92 4.23
C ILE A 95 6.16 5.18 3.24
N PRO A 96 6.09 6.26 2.42
CA PRO A 96 7.07 6.55 1.39
C PRO A 96 8.42 7.01 1.97
N MET A 97 9.47 6.94 1.16
CA MET A 97 10.79 7.50 1.43
C MET A 97 11.42 7.02 2.75
N VAL A 98 11.33 5.74 3.04
CA VAL A 98 12.04 5.12 4.17
C VAL A 98 13.44 4.71 3.69
N ASN A 99 14.44 5.51 4.01
CA ASN A 99 15.78 5.39 3.43
C ASN A 99 16.80 4.75 4.39
N ASN A 100 16.55 4.83 5.70
CA ASN A 100 17.50 4.39 6.71
C ASN A 100 16.81 3.93 8.00
N LEU A 101 17.58 3.53 9.02
CA LEU A 101 17.04 3.06 10.30
C LEU A 101 16.23 4.12 11.06
N GLU A 102 16.62 5.39 10.97
CA GLU A 102 15.91 6.47 11.65
C GLU A 102 14.53 6.67 11.05
N ASP A 103 14.44 6.72 9.72
CA ASP A 103 13.16 6.77 8.98
C ASP A 103 12.28 5.56 9.32
N ALA A 104 12.86 4.36 9.35
CA ALA A 104 12.12 3.14 9.67
C ALA A 104 11.60 3.15 11.12
N ARG A 105 12.41 3.57 12.10
CA ARG A 105 11.97 3.72 13.49
C ARG A 105 10.87 4.75 13.64
N LYS A 106 10.97 5.87 12.92
CA LYS A 106 9.96 6.92 12.89
C LYS A 106 8.63 6.36 12.36
N ALA A 107 8.66 5.65 11.24
CA ALA A 107 7.50 5.04 10.61
C ALA A 107 6.83 3.99 11.51
N ILE A 108 7.59 3.01 11.99
CA ILE A 108 7.13 1.95 12.88
C ILE A 108 6.55 2.55 14.16
N GLY A 109 7.29 3.48 14.78
CA GLY A 109 6.91 4.11 16.04
C GLY A 109 5.56 4.83 15.94
N ALA A 110 5.27 5.46 14.81
CA ALA A 110 3.98 6.12 14.56
C ALA A 110 2.82 5.13 14.35
N CYS A 111 3.12 3.90 13.86
CA CYS A 111 2.10 2.86 13.63
C CYS A 111 1.74 2.08 14.88
N ARG A 112 2.67 1.93 15.83
CA ARG A 112 2.58 1.01 16.95
C ARG A 112 2.34 1.73 18.28
N TYR A 113 1.47 1.15 19.10
CA TYR A 113 1.32 1.56 20.49
C TYR A 113 2.54 1.11 21.33
N PRO A 114 2.83 1.82 22.45
CA PRO A 114 3.84 1.36 23.38
C PRO A 114 3.63 -0.10 23.85
N PRO A 115 4.68 -0.88 24.12
CA PRO A 115 6.10 -0.47 24.16
C PRO A 115 6.82 -0.52 22.80
N VAL A 116 6.18 -0.99 21.72
CA VAL A 116 6.79 -1.15 20.38
C VAL A 116 6.99 0.19 19.69
N GLY A 117 6.06 1.12 19.87
CA GLY A 117 6.09 2.45 19.26
C GLY A 117 5.65 3.55 20.23
N TYR A 118 5.22 4.68 19.65
CA TYR A 118 4.77 5.87 20.40
C TYR A 118 3.42 6.40 19.89
N ARG A 119 2.64 5.59 19.18
CA ARG A 119 1.31 6.00 18.71
C ARG A 119 0.44 6.43 19.88
N SER A 120 -0.18 7.60 19.78
CA SER A 120 -1.10 8.12 20.78
C SER A 120 -2.44 7.35 20.75
N ASN A 121 -3.00 7.10 21.92
CA ASN A 121 -4.29 6.40 22.04
C ASN A 121 -5.46 7.38 21.98
N GLY A 122 -6.05 7.52 20.79
CA GLY A 122 -7.21 8.39 20.54
C GLY A 122 -8.10 7.89 19.39
N ALA A 123 -7.95 6.63 19.01
CA ALA A 123 -8.55 6.01 17.82
C ALA A 123 -10.06 5.77 17.92
N ASN A 124 -10.88 6.82 18.09
CA ASN A 124 -12.33 6.69 18.27
C ASN A 124 -13.01 5.98 17.10
N ARG A 125 -12.73 6.42 15.86
CA ARG A 125 -13.35 5.79 14.70
C ARG A 125 -12.82 4.38 14.47
N ALA A 126 -11.51 4.15 14.58
CA ALA A 126 -10.93 2.82 14.41
C ALA A 126 -11.53 1.81 15.40
N ARG A 127 -11.75 2.19 16.66
CA ARG A 127 -12.46 1.36 17.64
C ARG A 127 -13.90 1.08 17.23
N TYR A 128 -14.61 2.09 16.72
CA TYR A 128 -16.00 1.95 16.32
C TYR A 128 -16.18 0.96 15.15
N VAL A 129 -15.29 1.00 14.14
CA VAL A 129 -15.45 0.19 12.93
C VAL A 129 -14.70 -1.15 12.97
N ASN A 130 -13.62 -1.24 13.77
CA ASN A 130 -12.79 -2.44 13.82
C ASN A 130 -12.98 -3.26 15.11
N GLY A 131 -13.71 -2.74 16.11
CA GLY A 131 -14.02 -3.43 17.36
C GLY A 131 -13.59 -2.66 18.60
N ALA A 132 -14.36 -2.83 19.70
CA ALA A 132 -14.14 -2.11 20.96
C ALA A 132 -12.75 -2.43 21.59
N ASP A 133 -12.23 -3.61 21.30
CA ASP A 133 -10.93 -4.17 21.71
C ASP A 133 -9.79 -3.79 20.76
N TYR A 134 -9.98 -2.75 19.92
CA TYR A 134 -9.01 -2.30 18.91
C TYR A 134 -7.60 -2.09 19.48
N PHE A 135 -7.52 -1.42 20.65
CA PHE A 135 -6.24 -1.12 21.28
C PHE A 135 -5.41 -2.39 21.59
N ASP A 136 -6.08 -3.44 22.06
CA ASP A 136 -5.42 -4.67 22.50
C ASP A 136 -4.81 -5.47 21.33
N HIS A 137 -5.34 -5.27 20.11
CA HIS A 137 -4.96 -6.03 18.91
C HIS A 137 -4.34 -5.17 17.79
N ALA A 138 -4.35 -3.85 17.92
CA ALA A 138 -3.91 -2.96 16.83
C ALA A 138 -2.45 -3.18 16.42
N ASN A 139 -1.56 -3.46 17.38
CA ASN A 139 -0.15 -3.74 17.07
C ASN A 139 0.04 -5.00 16.21
N ASP A 140 -0.87 -5.98 16.33
CA ASP A 140 -0.82 -7.24 15.58
C ASP A 140 -1.58 -7.15 14.26
N GLU A 141 -2.68 -6.39 14.20
CA GLU A 141 -3.57 -6.37 13.05
C GLU A 141 -3.33 -5.20 12.08
N VAL A 142 -2.81 -4.07 12.53
CA VAL A 142 -2.46 -2.96 11.63
C VAL A 142 -1.21 -3.29 10.84
N ILE A 143 -1.25 -3.08 9.52
CA ILE A 143 -0.11 -3.28 8.62
C ILE A 143 0.75 -2.02 8.56
N CYS A 144 2.07 -2.18 8.74
CA CYS A 144 3.08 -1.15 8.54
C CYS A 144 4.04 -1.59 7.43
N LEU A 145 3.99 -0.93 6.27
CA LEU A 145 4.87 -1.19 5.13
C LEU A 145 5.80 0.01 4.90
N ALA A 146 7.10 -0.23 4.95
CA ALA A 146 8.12 0.73 4.56
C ALA A 146 8.28 0.72 3.03
N MET A 147 8.21 1.90 2.39
CA MET A 147 8.38 1.97 0.95
C MET A 147 9.85 2.05 0.58
N MET A 148 10.32 1.03 -0.16
CA MET A 148 11.68 0.90 -0.67
C MET A 148 11.74 1.45 -2.10
N GLU A 149 12.19 2.68 -2.24
CA GLU A 149 12.14 3.40 -3.51
C GLU A 149 13.38 4.26 -3.79
N THR A 150 14.44 4.06 -2.99
CA THR A 150 15.73 4.71 -3.17
C THR A 150 16.89 3.73 -3.02
N VAL A 151 18.03 4.06 -3.61
CA VAL A 151 19.27 3.28 -3.45
C VAL A 151 19.65 3.17 -1.96
N GLU A 152 19.58 4.28 -1.21
CA GLU A 152 19.87 4.31 0.21
C GLU A 152 18.97 3.35 1.01
N GLY A 153 17.66 3.33 0.72
CA GLY A 153 16.71 2.40 1.36
C GLY A 153 17.05 0.95 1.08
N ILE A 154 17.41 0.62 -0.18
CA ILE A 154 17.84 -0.75 -0.56
C ILE A 154 19.15 -1.16 0.12
N GLU A 155 20.10 -0.24 0.31
CA GLU A 155 21.33 -0.50 1.02
C GLU A 155 21.08 -0.76 2.51
N SER A 156 20.14 -0.06 3.11
CA SER A 156 19.80 -0.12 4.54
C SER A 156 18.85 -1.26 4.92
N ILE A 157 18.27 -1.97 3.95
CA ILE A 157 17.14 -2.88 4.18
C ILE A 157 17.43 -4.01 5.18
N GLU A 158 18.67 -4.56 5.18
CA GLU A 158 19.07 -5.63 6.10
C GLU A 158 19.02 -5.20 7.58
N GLU A 159 19.37 -3.95 7.84
CA GLU A 159 19.30 -3.39 9.20
C GLU A 159 17.86 -3.00 9.56
N ILE A 160 17.11 -2.46 8.61
CA ILE A 160 15.68 -2.15 8.78
C ILE A 160 14.89 -3.41 9.11
N ALA A 161 15.20 -4.53 8.47
CA ALA A 161 14.51 -5.80 8.66
C ALA A 161 14.58 -6.36 10.10
N LYS A 162 15.60 -5.95 10.88
CA LYS A 162 15.76 -6.37 12.27
C LYS A 162 14.87 -5.59 13.25
N LEU A 163 14.25 -4.50 12.81
CA LEU A 163 13.41 -3.68 13.67
C LEU A 163 12.08 -4.38 13.97
N PRO A 164 11.64 -4.45 15.23
CA PRO A 164 10.34 -5.01 15.56
C PRO A 164 9.20 -4.09 15.10
N GLY A 165 8.08 -4.68 14.73
CA GLY A 165 6.86 -3.92 14.40
C GLY A 165 6.71 -3.55 12.93
N LEU A 166 7.65 -3.92 12.04
CA LEU A 166 7.51 -3.79 10.59
C LEU A 166 6.91 -5.08 10.01
N ASP A 167 5.81 -4.98 9.26
CA ASP A 167 5.21 -6.13 8.58
C ASP A 167 5.89 -6.45 7.25
N GLY A 168 6.51 -5.47 6.62
CA GLY A 168 7.19 -5.68 5.35
C GLY A 168 7.47 -4.40 4.58
N TYR A 169 7.59 -4.56 3.28
CA TYR A 169 8.04 -3.52 2.37
C TYR A 169 7.07 -3.32 1.22
N TYR A 170 7.08 -2.13 0.64
CA TYR A 170 6.41 -1.83 -0.61
C TYR A 170 7.39 -1.16 -1.58
N ILE A 171 7.54 -1.67 -2.79
CA ILE A 171 8.46 -1.09 -3.77
C ILE A 171 7.73 -0.06 -4.64
N GLY A 172 8.30 1.16 -4.72
CA GLY A 172 8.03 2.15 -5.76
C GLY A 172 9.03 2.00 -6.92
N PRO A 173 8.74 1.19 -7.97
CA PRO A 173 9.73 0.86 -8.99
C PRO A 173 10.17 2.08 -9.80
N THR A 174 9.30 3.06 -9.98
CA THR A 174 9.57 4.30 -10.72
C THR A 174 10.55 5.19 -10.00
N ASP A 175 10.34 5.41 -8.68
CA ASP A 175 11.22 6.23 -7.86
C ASP A 175 12.55 5.55 -7.61
N LEU A 176 12.55 4.23 -7.41
CA LEU A 176 13.77 3.44 -7.34
C LEU A 176 14.61 3.58 -8.62
N ALA A 177 13.96 3.53 -9.80
CA ALA A 177 14.64 3.76 -11.07
C ALA A 177 15.26 5.16 -11.15
N VAL A 178 14.50 6.19 -10.78
CA VAL A 178 14.99 7.58 -10.74
C VAL A 178 16.16 7.73 -9.77
N SER A 179 16.08 7.13 -8.59
CA SER A 179 17.16 7.12 -7.60
C SER A 179 18.44 6.45 -8.13
N MET A 180 18.31 5.49 -9.05
CA MET A 180 19.43 4.83 -9.74
C MET A 180 19.94 5.58 -10.98
N GLY A 181 19.37 6.77 -11.30
CA GLY A 181 19.69 7.52 -12.52
C GLY A 181 19.10 6.91 -13.78
N LEU A 182 18.06 6.09 -13.66
CA LEU A 182 17.37 5.44 -14.78
C LEU A 182 16.07 6.18 -15.14
N LYS A 183 15.52 5.88 -16.32
CA LYS A 183 14.19 6.38 -16.69
C LYS A 183 13.11 5.68 -15.85
N PRO A 184 12.11 6.43 -15.33
CA PRO A 184 11.02 5.86 -14.57
C PRO A 184 10.18 4.91 -15.44
N ALA A 185 9.93 3.71 -14.92
CA ALA A 185 9.02 2.72 -15.50
C ALA A 185 8.57 1.75 -14.42
N PHE A 186 7.42 1.10 -14.59
CA PHE A 186 7.01 0.02 -13.68
C PHE A 186 7.87 -1.23 -13.90
N ASP A 187 8.09 -1.61 -15.14
CA ASP A 187 8.90 -2.74 -15.53
C ASP A 187 10.27 -2.31 -16.09
N VAL A 188 11.18 -1.93 -15.19
CA VAL A 188 12.54 -1.50 -15.54
C VAL A 188 13.39 -2.69 -15.94
N LYS A 189 14.09 -2.60 -17.09
CA LYS A 189 14.89 -3.70 -17.63
C LYS A 189 16.37 -3.67 -17.22
N ASP A 190 16.78 -2.65 -16.46
CA ASP A 190 18.16 -2.57 -15.95
C ASP A 190 18.42 -3.67 -14.90
N PRO A 191 19.52 -4.44 -15.03
CA PRO A 191 19.82 -5.55 -14.13
C PRO A 191 20.08 -5.09 -12.68
N ARG A 192 20.57 -3.87 -12.46
CA ARG A 192 20.79 -3.31 -11.12
C ARG A 192 19.44 -3.09 -10.40
N HIS A 193 18.45 -2.55 -11.13
CA HIS A 193 17.10 -2.38 -10.61
C HIS A 193 16.43 -3.74 -10.32
N ALA A 194 16.58 -4.70 -11.24
CA ALA A 194 16.04 -6.05 -11.04
C ALA A 194 16.67 -6.74 -9.80
N ALA A 195 17.98 -6.59 -9.60
CA ALA A 195 18.66 -7.11 -8.41
C ALA A 195 18.18 -6.44 -7.11
N ALA A 196 17.97 -5.12 -7.11
CA ALA A 196 17.43 -4.39 -5.96
C ALA A 196 16.01 -4.85 -5.60
N VAL A 197 15.15 -5.01 -6.62
CA VAL A 197 13.78 -5.53 -6.46
C VAL A 197 13.81 -6.96 -5.88
N GLN A 198 14.72 -7.83 -6.36
CA GLN A 198 14.85 -9.19 -5.82
C GLN A 198 15.37 -9.17 -4.38
N LYS A 199 16.34 -8.32 -4.06
CA LYS A 199 16.87 -8.18 -2.69
C LYS A 199 15.76 -7.91 -1.67
N VAL A 200 14.78 -7.05 -2.00
CA VAL A 200 13.66 -6.77 -1.08
C VAL A 200 12.85 -8.02 -0.77
N VAL A 201 12.56 -8.85 -1.78
CA VAL A 201 11.84 -10.12 -1.58
C VAL A 201 12.64 -11.09 -0.70
N ASP A 202 13.93 -11.20 -0.99
CA ASP A 202 14.81 -12.14 -0.29
C ASP A 202 14.96 -11.75 1.19
N VAL A 203 15.16 -10.46 1.48
CA VAL A 203 15.24 -9.93 2.84
C VAL A 203 13.91 -10.09 3.58
N ALA A 204 12.80 -9.73 2.94
CA ALA A 204 11.47 -9.89 3.54
C ALA A 204 11.24 -11.37 3.93
N LYS A 205 11.52 -12.30 3.03
CA LYS A 205 11.38 -13.74 3.28
C LYS A 205 12.29 -14.23 4.40
N ALA A 206 13.54 -13.79 4.44
CA ALA A 206 14.51 -14.19 5.45
C ALA A 206 14.10 -13.76 6.88
N HIS A 207 13.32 -12.66 7.00
CA HIS A 207 12.87 -12.11 8.26
C HIS A 207 11.39 -12.39 8.58
N GLY A 208 10.70 -13.23 7.79
CA GLY A 208 9.27 -13.53 7.98
C GLY A 208 8.35 -12.33 7.72
N GLN A 209 8.82 -11.39 6.90
CA GLN A 209 8.12 -10.18 6.46
C GLN A 209 7.57 -10.35 5.05
N TYR A 210 6.77 -9.38 4.59
CA TYR A 210 6.08 -9.44 3.30
C TYR A 210 6.56 -8.33 2.35
N ALA A 211 6.47 -8.60 1.06
CA ALA A 211 6.85 -7.65 0.03
C ALA A 211 5.66 -7.34 -0.90
N GLY A 212 5.40 -6.05 -1.09
CA GLY A 212 4.50 -5.51 -2.12
C GLY A 212 5.29 -4.73 -3.17
N ILE A 213 4.71 -4.57 -4.35
CA ILE A 213 5.29 -3.77 -5.43
C ILE A 213 4.19 -3.16 -6.28
N HIS A 214 4.38 -1.91 -6.72
CA HIS A 214 3.49 -1.29 -7.69
C HIS A 214 3.74 -1.88 -9.08
N VAL A 215 2.66 -2.21 -9.80
CA VAL A 215 2.71 -2.82 -11.14
C VAL A 215 1.83 -2.06 -12.12
N GLY A 216 2.23 -2.09 -13.39
CA GLY A 216 1.51 -1.40 -14.47
C GLY A 216 0.45 -2.25 -15.15
N THR A 217 0.56 -3.59 -15.07
CA THR A 217 -0.36 -4.52 -15.75
C THR A 217 -0.64 -5.76 -14.91
N VAL A 218 -1.72 -6.47 -15.25
CA VAL A 218 -2.08 -7.75 -14.61
C VAL A 218 -0.99 -8.80 -14.85
N GLU A 219 -0.42 -8.86 -16.06
CA GLU A 219 0.65 -9.80 -16.42
C GLU A 219 1.90 -9.57 -15.59
N GLU A 220 2.24 -8.31 -15.35
CA GLU A 220 3.32 -7.96 -14.44
C GLU A 220 3.00 -8.42 -13.01
N GLY A 221 1.79 -8.19 -12.52
CA GLY A 221 1.35 -8.65 -11.21
C GLY A 221 1.52 -10.16 -11.04
N ILE A 222 1.11 -10.95 -12.05
CA ILE A 222 1.28 -12.42 -12.05
C ILE A 222 2.77 -12.80 -12.01
N ARG A 223 3.62 -12.09 -12.76
CA ARG A 223 5.06 -12.32 -12.76
C ARG A 223 5.67 -12.01 -11.38
N ARG A 224 5.27 -10.89 -10.76
CA ARG A 224 5.74 -10.48 -9.44
C ARG A 224 5.29 -11.45 -8.33
N TRP A 225 4.06 -11.98 -8.44
CA TRP A 225 3.64 -13.07 -7.55
C TRP A 225 4.57 -14.28 -7.63
N LYS A 226 4.91 -14.74 -8.83
CA LYS A 226 5.85 -15.86 -9.03
C LYS A 226 7.26 -15.53 -8.52
N GLN A 227 7.64 -14.26 -8.44
CA GLN A 227 8.90 -13.78 -7.89
C GLN A 227 8.89 -13.76 -6.34
N GLY A 228 7.71 -13.81 -5.71
CA GLY A 228 7.55 -13.83 -4.25
C GLY A 228 6.90 -12.58 -3.64
N PHE A 229 6.43 -11.65 -4.46
CA PHE A 229 5.61 -10.54 -3.98
C PHE A 229 4.21 -11.02 -3.61
N THR A 230 3.63 -10.43 -2.57
CA THR A 230 2.33 -10.86 -2.04
C THR A 230 1.25 -9.79 -2.13
N LEU A 231 1.59 -8.53 -2.42
CA LEU A 231 0.67 -7.41 -2.51
C LEU A 231 1.00 -6.56 -3.74
N MET A 232 0.13 -6.59 -4.76
CA MET A 232 0.29 -5.87 -6.02
C MET A 232 -1.05 -5.26 -6.43
N PRO A 233 -1.13 -3.93 -6.66
CA PRO A 233 -2.33 -3.30 -7.19
C PRO A 233 -2.45 -3.60 -8.68
N ILE A 234 -3.40 -4.45 -9.04
CA ILE A 234 -3.67 -4.84 -10.44
C ILE A 234 -4.64 -3.93 -11.16
N CYS A 235 -5.26 -3.00 -10.44
CA CYS A 235 -6.18 -2.01 -10.95
C CYS A 235 -5.92 -0.65 -10.33
N ASN A 236 -6.01 0.41 -11.15
CA ASN A 236 -6.04 1.79 -10.69
C ASN A 236 -7.32 2.45 -11.20
N ASP A 237 -8.08 3.13 -10.35
CA ASP A 237 -9.38 3.73 -10.67
C ASP A 237 -9.32 4.67 -11.89
N ILE A 238 -8.37 5.59 -11.93
CA ILE A 238 -8.22 6.56 -13.02
C ILE A 238 -7.74 5.91 -14.30
N TRP A 239 -6.84 4.94 -14.23
CA TRP A 239 -6.36 4.25 -15.43
C TRP A 239 -7.44 3.39 -16.07
N LEU A 240 -8.28 2.72 -15.25
CA LEU A 240 -9.44 1.98 -15.74
C LEU A 240 -10.43 2.90 -16.45
N LEU A 241 -10.73 4.06 -15.85
CA LEU A 241 -11.61 5.06 -16.45
C LEU A 241 -11.04 5.57 -17.78
N ALA A 242 -9.77 5.98 -17.80
CA ALA A 242 -9.10 6.49 -19.00
C ALA A 242 -9.05 5.43 -20.12
N ALA A 243 -8.70 4.19 -19.78
CA ALA A 243 -8.66 3.10 -20.75
C ALA A 243 -10.05 2.76 -21.31
N GLY A 244 -11.09 2.75 -20.46
CA GLY A 244 -12.48 2.52 -20.89
C GLY A 244 -12.97 3.61 -21.84
N ILE A 245 -12.69 4.87 -21.53
CA ILE A 245 -13.04 6.01 -22.41
C ILE A 245 -12.33 5.88 -23.76
N SER A 246 -11.01 5.67 -23.75
CA SER A 246 -10.22 5.54 -24.99
C SER A 246 -10.72 4.42 -25.88
N ARG A 247 -10.93 3.24 -25.28
CA ARG A 247 -11.46 2.07 -26.01
C ARG A 247 -12.80 2.37 -26.67
N ASN A 248 -13.78 2.86 -25.92
CA ASN A 248 -15.13 3.11 -26.43
C ASN A 248 -15.13 4.16 -27.55
N ILE A 249 -14.30 5.21 -27.45
CA ILE A 249 -14.17 6.23 -28.50
C ILE A 249 -13.53 5.64 -29.76
N SER A 250 -12.48 4.81 -29.63
CA SER A 250 -11.83 4.16 -30.77
C SER A 250 -12.79 3.20 -31.49
N GLU A 251 -13.42 2.30 -30.75
CA GLU A 251 -14.39 1.33 -31.29
C GLU A 251 -15.56 2.03 -32.01
N PHE A 252 -16.07 3.13 -31.46
CA PHE A 252 -17.14 3.90 -32.08
C PHE A 252 -16.71 4.57 -33.41
N ARG A 253 -15.51 5.20 -33.43
CA ARG A 253 -14.94 5.83 -34.63
C ARG A 253 -14.65 4.81 -35.72
N GLU A 254 -14.04 3.69 -35.37
CA GLU A 254 -13.77 2.57 -36.30
C GLU A 254 -15.08 2.03 -36.90
N GLY A 255 -16.14 1.87 -36.11
CA GLY A 255 -17.46 1.44 -36.58
C GLY A 255 -18.15 2.43 -37.50
N LEU A 256 -17.78 3.71 -37.47
CA LEU A 256 -18.28 4.75 -38.40
C LEU A 256 -17.43 4.86 -39.69
N GLY A 257 -16.29 4.13 -39.78
CA GLY A 257 -15.41 4.18 -40.95
C GLY A 257 -14.59 5.47 -41.02
N SER A 258 -14.30 6.09 -39.88
CA SER A 258 -13.57 7.36 -39.76
C SER A 258 -12.19 7.16 -39.05
#